data_75165ae69b352c4e756407568a2ca169
#
_entry.id   75165ae69b352c4e756407568a2ca169
#
_cell.length_a   1.000
_cell.length_b   1.000
_cell.length_c   1.000
_cell.angle_alpha   90.00
_cell.angle_beta   90.00
_cell.angle_gamma   90.00
#
_symmetry.space_group_name_H-M   'P 1'
#
loop_
_entity.id
_entity.type
_entity.pdbx_description
1 polymer ?
#
loop_
_entity_poly.entity_id
_entity_poly.type
_entity_poly.pdbx_seq_one_letter_code
_entity_poly.pdbx_strand_id
1 'polypeptide(L)'
;SLHVRRGDYLKPDFEGLSKCCPNDYFERAIQYMKEHMDTPVFYVFSDDMDYVKENIKLEDAFYIDGNRGNDSWQDMFLMSSCNHNIIANSTFSWWSAFLNSHDNKIVIAPKRWWYYFETDDVVPEEWIRM
;
A
#
# COMPACT_ATOMS: atom_id res chain seq x y z
N SER A 1 1.60 -1.11 -7.90
CA SER A 1 1.44 -2.03 -6.75
C SER A 1 0.40 -1.54 -5.77
N LEU A 2 -0.20 -2.44 -5.04
CA LEU A 2 -1.07 -2.19 -3.89
C LEU A 2 -0.56 -3.00 -2.70
N HIS A 3 -0.21 -2.32 -1.60
CA HIS A 3 0.24 -3.00 -0.38
C HIS A 3 -0.73 -2.78 0.79
N VAL A 4 -1.18 -3.89 1.39
CA VAL A 4 -2.06 -3.91 2.56
C VAL A 4 -1.32 -4.52 3.74
N ARG A 5 -1.15 -3.75 4.82
CA ARG A 5 -0.50 -4.19 6.05
C ARG A 5 -1.53 -4.44 7.14
N ARG A 6 -1.56 -5.66 7.67
CA ARG A 6 -2.50 -6.07 8.72
C ARG A 6 -1.83 -6.84 9.85
N GLY A 7 -1.24 -7.96 9.57
CA GLY A 7 -0.54 -8.90 10.45
C GLY A 7 -0.42 -8.50 11.91
N ASP A 8 0.71 -7.95 12.27
CA ASP A 8 0.98 -7.45 13.62
C ASP A 8 0.17 -6.20 14.00
N TYR A 9 -0.36 -5.43 13.03
CA TYR A 9 -1.22 -4.25 13.30
C TYR A 9 -2.57 -4.62 13.92
N LEU A 10 -2.98 -5.88 13.86
CA LEU A 10 -4.18 -6.37 14.53
C LEU A 10 -4.01 -6.57 16.04
N LYS A 11 -2.79 -6.50 16.56
CA LYS A 11 -2.53 -6.57 18.00
C LYS A 11 -2.97 -5.28 18.70
N PRO A 12 -3.46 -5.35 19.95
CA PRO A 12 -3.93 -4.17 20.69
C PRO A 12 -2.92 -3.03 20.77
N ASP A 13 -1.64 -3.33 20.91
CA ASP A 13 -0.55 -2.35 21.01
C ASP A 13 -0.36 -1.53 19.72
N PHE A 14 -0.90 -1.98 18.59
CA PHE A 14 -0.79 -1.34 17.28
C PHE A 14 -2.10 -0.75 16.75
N GLU A 15 -3.11 -0.56 17.61
CA GLU A 15 -4.40 0.02 17.23
C GLU A 15 -4.27 1.36 16.47
N GLY A 16 -3.31 2.20 16.88
CA GLY A 16 -3.04 3.47 16.21
C GLY A 16 -2.49 3.33 14.79
N LEU A 17 -1.90 2.20 14.43
CA LEU A 17 -1.46 1.89 13.06
C LEU A 17 -2.60 1.29 12.24
N SER A 18 -3.35 0.35 12.81
CA SER A 18 -4.43 -0.34 12.09
C SER A 18 -5.56 0.59 11.61
N LYS A 19 -5.78 1.70 12.32
CA LYS A 19 -6.81 2.71 11.98
C LYS A 19 -6.44 3.64 10.83
N CYS A 20 -5.18 3.66 10.39
CA CYS A 20 -4.72 4.60 9.37
C CYS A 20 -5.11 4.22 7.95
N CYS A 21 -5.31 2.92 7.69
CA CYS A 21 -5.66 2.40 6.37
C CYS A 21 -6.95 1.55 6.45
N PRO A 22 -8.12 2.18 6.68
CA PRO A 22 -9.40 1.49 6.59
C PRO A 22 -9.69 1.08 5.14
N ASN A 23 -10.65 0.16 4.93
CA ASN A 23 -10.94 -0.35 3.59
C ASN A 23 -11.33 0.75 2.59
N ASP A 24 -12.04 1.76 3.02
CA ASP A 24 -12.42 2.90 2.18
C ASP A 24 -11.21 3.71 1.67
N TYR A 25 -10.08 3.71 2.38
CA TYR A 25 -8.83 4.27 1.90
C TYR A 25 -8.36 3.54 0.63
N PHE A 26 -8.32 2.21 0.68
CA PHE A 26 -7.91 1.41 -0.48
C PHE A 26 -8.90 1.53 -1.63
N GLU A 27 -10.20 1.55 -1.35
CA GLU A 27 -11.25 1.74 -2.36
C GLU A 27 -11.08 3.06 -3.10
N ARG A 28 -10.88 4.17 -2.36
CA ARG A 28 -10.64 5.50 -2.97
C ARG A 28 -9.35 5.54 -3.77
N ALA A 29 -8.26 4.94 -3.27
CA ALA A 29 -6.98 4.90 -3.96
C ALA A 29 -7.04 4.07 -5.24
N ILE A 30 -7.73 2.93 -5.22
CA ILE A 30 -7.98 2.10 -6.39
C ILE A 30 -8.83 2.85 -7.42
N GLN A 31 -9.89 3.51 -6.97
CA GLN A 31 -10.77 4.31 -7.83
C GLN A 31 -9.98 5.45 -8.50
N TYR A 32 -9.15 6.15 -7.73
CA TYR A 32 -8.28 7.19 -8.29
C TYR A 32 -7.39 6.65 -9.41
N MET A 33 -6.75 5.49 -9.22
CA MET A 33 -5.92 4.88 -10.26
C MET A 33 -6.73 4.48 -11.49
N LYS A 34 -7.93 3.96 -11.32
CA LYS A 34 -8.84 3.62 -12.45
C LYS A 34 -9.28 4.85 -13.25
N GLU A 35 -9.41 6.00 -12.62
CA GLU A 35 -9.80 7.25 -13.28
C GLU A 35 -8.65 7.95 -14.00
N HIS A 36 -7.41 7.72 -13.58
CA HIS A 36 -6.23 8.43 -14.09
C HIS A 36 -5.31 7.57 -14.96
N MET A 37 -5.51 6.25 -14.98
CA MET A 37 -4.72 5.30 -15.76
C MET A 37 -5.59 4.55 -16.76
N ASP A 38 -5.03 4.31 -17.93
CA ASP A 38 -5.68 3.46 -18.92
C ASP A 38 -5.49 1.97 -18.54
N THR A 39 -6.60 1.29 -18.24
CA THR A 39 -6.63 -0.15 -17.91
C THR A 39 -5.59 -0.59 -16.84
N PRO A 40 -5.60 -0.02 -15.62
CA PRO A 40 -4.60 -0.36 -14.62
C PRO A 40 -4.74 -1.80 -14.12
N VAL A 41 -3.61 -2.50 -14.04
CA VAL A 41 -3.49 -3.83 -13.45
C VAL A 41 -2.85 -3.69 -12.07
N PHE A 42 -3.42 -4.36 -11.07
CA PHE A 42 -2.96 -4.28 -9.70
C PHE A 42 -2.14 -5.51 -9.28
N TYR A 43 -0.89 -5.28 -8.89
CA TYR A 43 -0.08 -6.28 -8.20
C TYR A 43 -0.24 -6.06 -6.69
N VAL A 44 -0.85 -7.03 -6.02
CA VAL A 44 -1.32 -6.91 -4.64
C VAL A 44 -0.39 -7.69 -3.71
N PHE A 45 0.08 -7.00 -2.68
CA PHE A 45 0.98 -7.53 -1.65
C PHE A 45 0.34 -7.37 -0.28
N SER A 46 0.41 -8.40 0.55
CA SER A 46 -0.11 -8.35 1.92
C SER A 46 0.50 -9.45 2.79
N ASP A 47 0.58 -9.17 4.09
CA ASP A 47 0.84 -10.15 5.12
C ASP A 47 -0.44 -10.89 5.60
N ASP A 48 -1.61 -10.49 5.08
CA ASP A 48 -2.93 -11.10 5.32
C ASP A 48 -3.70 -11.17 3.98
N MET A 49 -3.27 -12.07 3.11
CA MET A 49 -3.79 -12.16 1.74
C MET A 49 -5.24 -12.64 1.68
N ASP A 50 -5.66 -13.50 2.60
CA ASP A 50 -7.04 -14.00 2.66
C ASP A 50 -8.00 -12.86 2.94
N TYR A 51 -7.66 -12.01 3.91
CA TYR A 51 -8.45 -10.80 4.17
C TYR A 51 -8.56 -9.89 2.94
N VAL A 52 -7.47 -9.67 2.23
CA VAL A 52 -7.47 -8.81 1.04
C VAL A 52 -8.43 -9.33 -0.01
N LYS A 53 -8.38 -10.63 -0.32
CA LYS A 53 -9.26 -11.28 -1.30
C LYS A 53 -10.74 -11.19 -0.93
N GLU A 54 -11.05 -11.21 0.36
CA GLU A 54 -12.42 -11.13 0.86
C GLU A 54 -12.96 -9.69 0.87
N ASN A 55 -12.12 -8.71 1.20
CA ASN A 55 -12.55 -7.37 1.58
C ASN A 55 -12.18 -6.27 0.58
N ILE A 56 -11.17 -6.47 -0.28
CA ILE A 56 -10.76 -5.49 -1.28
C ILE A 56 -11.03 -6.05 -2.67
N LYS A 57 -12.08 -5.51 -3.30
CA LYS A 57 -12.53 -6.02 -4.60
C LYS A 57 -11.75 -5.41 -5.74
N LEU A 58 -11.03 -6.26 -6.45
CA LEU A 58 -10.27 -5.93 -7.64
C LEU A 58 -10.62 -6.91 -8.76
N GLU A 59 -10.89 -6.40 -9.95
CA GLU A 59 -11.19 -7.22 -11.13
C GLU A 59 -9.91 -7.67 -11.84
N ASP A 60 -8.98 -6.74 -12.06
CA ASP A 60 -7.70 -7.00 -12.74
C ASP A 60 -6.54 -6.96 -11.75
N ALA A 61 -6.35 -8.05 -11.00
CA ALA A 61 -5.33 -8.13 -9.97
C ALA A 61 -4.53 -9.44 -9.98
N PHE A 62 -3.23 -9.32 -9.74
CA PHE A 62 -2.34 -10.42 -9.42
C PHE A 62 -1.98 -10.36 -7.93
N TYR A 63 -2.32 -11.40 -7.21
CA TYR A 63 -2.02 -11.51 -5.78
C TYR A 63 -0.66 -12.18 -5.61
N ILE A 64 0.31 -11.44 -5.08
CA ILE A 64 1.67 -11.92 -4.87
C ILE A 64 1.76 -12.46 -3.44
N ASP A 65 1.90 -13.77 -3.33
CA ASP A 65 1.97 -14.49 -2.06
C ASP A 65 3.11 -15.52 -2.12
N GLY A 66 3.83 -15.67 -1.00
CA GLY A 66 4.90 -16.67 -0.87
C GLY A 66 6.28 -16.11 -0.51
N ASN A 67 6.58 -14.85 -0.78
CA ASN A 67 7.85 -14.22 -0.39
C ASN A 67 7.79 -13.79 1.07
N ARG A 68 8.23 -14.68 1.98
CA ARG A 68 8.13 -14.45 3.44
C ARG A 68 9.51 -14.56 4.12
N GLY A 69 9.63 -13.93 5.28
CA GLY A 69 10.86 -13.97 6.07
C GLY A 69 12.06 -13.41 5.30
N ASN A 70 13.07 -14.22 5.06
CA ASN A 70 14.28 -13.82 4.36
C ASN A 70 14.05 -13.47 2.88
N ASP A 71 12.94 -13.87 2.30
CA ASP A 71 12.60 -13.59 0.89
C ASP A 71 11.69 -12.36 0.72
N SER A 72 11.26 -11.73 1.81
CA SER A 72 10.34 -10.56 1.76
C SER A 72 10.90 -9.37 0.98
N TRP A 73 12.23 -9.24 0.86
CA TRP A 73 12.86 -8.21 0.03
C TRP A 73 12.43 -8.30 -1.45
N GLN A 74 12.05 -9.49 -1.92
CA GLN A 74 11.56 -9.68 -3.29
C GLN A 74 10.24 -8.91 -3.51
N ASP A 75 9.34 -8.90 -2.52
CA ASP A 75 8.12 -8.10 -2.58
C ASP A 75 8.42 -6.60 -2.64
N MET A 76 9.41 -6.13 -1.84
CA MET A 76 9.86 -4.74 -1.89
C MET A 76 10.39 -4.39 -3.28
N PHE A 77 11.21 -5.27 -3.87
CA PHE A 77 11.76 -5.09 -5.21
C PHE A 77 10.65 -5.07 -6.27
N LEU A 78 9.71 -6.02 -6.23
CA LEU A 78 8.58 -6.08 -7.16
C LEU A 78 7.70 -4.83 -7.06
N MET A 79 7.39 -4.37 -5.85
CA MET A 79 6.62 -3.14 -5.63
C MET A 79 7.35 -1.91 -6.18
N SER A 80 8.67 -1.81 -6.00
CA SER A 80 9.47 -0.70 -6.53
C SER A 80 9.61 -0.71 -8.05
N SER A 81 9.37 -1.86 -8.67
CA SER A 81 9.40 -2.04 -10.13
C SER A 81 8.05 -1.77 -10.80
N CYS A 82 6.99 -1.57 -10.04
CA CYS A 82 5.69 -1.17 -10.58
C CYS A 82 5.68 0.30 -11.00
N ASN A 83 4.88 0.68 -12.00
CA ASN A 83 4.79 2.07 -12.46
C ASN A 83 4.30 3.02 -11.37
N HIS A 84 3.36 2.58 -10.52
CA HIS A 84 2.70 3.37 -9.48
C HIS A 84 2.54 2.56 -8.20
N ASN A 85 2.34 3.24 -7.07
CA ASN A 85 2.24 2.58 -5.77
C ASN A 85 1.06 3.12 -4.94
N ILE A 86 0.22 2.22 -4.43
CA ILE A 86 -0.72 2.48 -3.33
C ILE A 86 -0.11 1.82 -2.09
N ILE A 87 0.22 2.61 -1.08
CA ILE A 87 0.95 2.12 0.09
C ILE A 87 0.09 2.13 1.37
N ALA A 88 0.35 1.20 2.27
CA ALA A 88 -0.10 1.29 3.64
C ALA A 88 0.85 2.19 4.46
N ASN A 89 0.47 2.54 5.70
CA ASN A 89 1.34 3.18 6.69
C ASN A 89 2.42 2.21 7.23
N SER A 90 3.21 1.67 6.33
CA SER A 90 4.26 0.69 6.59
C SER A 90 5.57 1.16 5.97
N THR A 91 6.64 1.15 6.75
CA THR A 91 7.99 1.47 6.25
C THR A 91 8.40 0.57 5.09
N PHE A 92 7.92 -0.66 5.06
CA PHE A 92 8.17 -1.60 3.98
C PHE A 92 7.62 -1.10 2.64
N SER A 93 6.35 -0.71 2.56
CA SER A 93 5.78 -0.16 1.34
C SER A 93 6.23 1.29 1.07
N TRP A 94 6.55 2.05 2.11
CA TRP A 94 7.13 3.39 1.97
C TRP A 94 8.45 3.33 1.18
N TRP A 95 9.38 2.45 1.64
CA TRP A 95 10.64 2.25 0.94
C TRP A 95 10.46 1.71 -0.47
N SER A 96 9.50 0.83 -0.70
CA SER A 96 9.20 0.35 -2.06
C SER A 96 8.80 1.49 -3.00
N ALA A 97 7.94 2.39 -2.54
CA ALA A 97 7.50 3.54 -3.33
C ALA A 97 8.61 4.60 -3.49
N PHE A 98 9.43 4.79 -2.46
CA PHE A 98 10.56 5.72 -2.51
C PHE A 98 11.62 5.27 -3.50
N LEU A 99 11.96 3.98 -3.50
CA LEU A 99 12.93 3.35 -4.40
C LEU A 99 12.40 3.15 -5.84
N ASN A 100 11.12 3.33 -6.06
CA ASN A 100 10.57 3.30 -7.40
C ASN A 100 11.16 4.45 -8.24
N SER A 101 11.86 4.12 -9.32
CA SER A 101 12.60 5.06 -10.16
C SER A 101 11.83 5.55 -11.40
N HIS A 102 10.54 5.22 -11.54
CA HIS A 102 9.75 5.73 -12.66
C HIS A 102 9.49 7.24 -12.51
N ASP A 103 9.84 8.01 -13.53
CA ASP A 103 9.76 9.49 -13.52
C ASP A 103 8.33 10.02 -13.30
N ASN A 104 7.32 9.31 -13.84
CA ASN A 104 5.92 9.71 -13.77
C ASN A 104 5.13 8.87 -12.74
N LYS A 105 5.81 8.33 -11.73
CA LYS A 105 5.11 7.55 -10.72
C LYS A 105 4.09 8.37 -9.97
N ILE A 106 2.94 7.77 -9.72
CA ILE A 106 1.97 8.24 -8.75
C ILE A 106 2.09 7.35 -7.52
N VAL A 107 2.26 7.99 -6.37
CA VAL A 107 2.25 7.29 -5.08
C VAL A 107 1.06 7.82 -4.27
N ILE A 108 0.20 6.90 -3.84
CA ILE A 108 -0.92 7.20 -2.94
C ILE A 108 -0.57 6.64 -1.56
N ALA A 109 -0.58 7.50 -0.56
CA ALA A 109 -0.29 7.20 0.83
C ALA A 109 -1.47 7.56 1.73
N PRO A 110 -1.62 6.91 2.89
CA PRO A 110 -2.64 7.30 3.85
C PRO A 110 -2.36 8.71 4.40
N LYS A 111 -3.42 9.46 4.68
CA LYS A 111 -3.35 10.83 5.20
C LYS A 111 -2.62 10.90 6.54
N ARG A 112 -2.73 9.85 7.36
CA ARG A 112 -2.05 9.73 8.65
C ARG A 112 -1.20 8.48 8.68
N TRP A 113 0.02 8.62 9.21
CA TRP A 113 0.89 7.48 9.44
C TRP A 113 0.63 6.80 10.79
N TRP A 114 0.22 7.61 11.76
CA TRP A 114 -0.24 7.19 13.07
C TRP A 114 -1.54 7.91 13.42
N TYR A 115 -2.55 7.19 13.88
CA TYR A 115 -3.91 7.72 14.06
C TYR A 115 -3.99 8.82 15.13
N TYR A 116 -3.23 8.68 16.21
CA TYR A 116 -3.29 9.58 17.38
C TYR A 116 -2.33 10.77 17.33
N PHE A 117 -1.42 10.81 16.35
CA PHE A 117 -0.39 11.86 16.22
C PHE A 117 -0.36 12.42 14.81
N GLU A 118 -0.03 13.70 14.70
CA GLU A 118 0.30 14.30 13.41
C GLU A 118 1.65 13.75 12.90
N THR A 119 1.71 13.43 11.64
CA THR A 119 2.85 12.77 11.00
C THR A 119 3.09 13.33 9.59
N ASP A 120 2.98 14.66 9.46
CA ASP A 120 3.02 15.33 8.15
C ASP A 120 4.38 15.23 7.46
N ASP A 121 5.44 15.01 8.21
CA ASP A 121 6.82 14.87 7.76
C ASP A 121 7.19 13.46 7.25
N VAL A 122 6.33 12.47 7.47
CA VAL A 122 6.61 11.07 7.06
C VAL A 122 6.35 10.85 5.56
N VAL A 123 5.31 11.48 5.03
CA VAL A 123 4.89 11.31 3.64
C VAL A 123 5.45 12.47 2.80
N PRO A 124 6.25 12.21 1.76
CA PRO A 124 6.74 13.22 0.84
C PRO A 124 5.61 14.10 0.28
N GLU A 125 5.90 15.39 0.05
CA GLU A 125 4.88 16.36 -0.40
C GLU A 125 4.32 16.02 -1.79
N GLU A 126 5.13 15.41 -2.64
CA GLU A 126 4.73 14.99 -3.99
C GLU A 126 3.82 13.76 -4.02
N TRP A 127 3.64 13.05 -2.88
CA TRP A 127 2.74 11.91 -2.81
C TRP A 127 1.32 12.33 -2.47
N ILE A 128 0.35 11.67 -3.09
CA ILE A 128 -1.07 11.92 -2.85
C ILE A 128 -1.47 11.33 -1.50
N ARG A 129 -2.01 12.17 -0.62
CA ARG A 129 -2.48 11.78 0.72
C ARG A 129 -4.01 11.62 0.72
N MET A 130 -4.51 10.45 1.12
CA MET A 130 -5.94 10.14 1.16
C MET A 130 -6.41 9.66 2.53
#